data_71c8b557acacc01910379626f85bc36b
#
_entry.id   71c8b557acacc01910379626f85bc36b
#
_cell.length_a   1.000
_cell.length_b   1.000
_cell.length_c   1.000
_cell.angle_alpha   90.00
_cell.angle_beta   90.00
_cell.angle_gamma   90.00
#
_symmetry.space_group_name_H-M   'P 1'
#
loop_
_entity.id
_entity.type
_entity.pdbx_description
1 polymer ?
#
loop_
_entity_poly.entity_id
_entity_poly.type
_entity_poly.pdbx_seq_one_letter_code
_entity_poly.pdbx_strand_id
1 'polypeptide(L)'
;MLDKTLGEIYGRCRENFFRSVFFRIRERVGRLSAVEVFSLEVIRILGRPTISEFARFIGVSQSGATYKIDSLERKGYVRRELSNQDKRESYLVLTEKYEAYGSIGSDYVSRVAERICEAFAPDQVKKLEELLGSVCREMTAENANRPM
;
A
#
# COMPACT_ATOMS: atom_id res chain seq x y z
N MET A 1 24.73 1.14 -13.67
CA MET A 1 23.93 2.23 -14.25
C MET A 1 22.44 2.05 -14.01
N LEU A 2 21.86 0.90 -14.33
CA LEU A 2 20.43 0.61 -14.10
C LEU A 2 20.09 0.59 -12.60
N ASP A 3 20.92 -0.02 -11.77
CA ASP A 3 20.81 -0.05 -10.31
C ASP A 3 20.72 1.34 -9.69
N LYS A 4 21.54 2.27 -10.18
CA LYS A 4 21.51 3.67 -9.74
C LYS A 4 20.18 4.35 -10.09
N THR A 5 19.72 4.20 -11.33
CA THR A 5 18.45 4.79 -11.78
C THR A 5 17.26 4.23 -11.00
N LEU A 6 17.21 2.90 -10.81
CA LEU A 6 16.17 2.26 -9.99
C LEU A 6 16.23 2.73 -8.54
N GLY A 7 17.44 2.88 -7.97
CA GLY A 7 17.66 3.41 -6.63
C GLY A 7 17.17 4.85 -6.47
N GLU A 8 17.37 5.70 -7.48
CA GLU A 8 16.88 7.08 -7.49
C GLU A 8 15.35 7.13 -7.57
N ILE A 9 14.72 6.32 -8.43
CA ILE A 9 13.26 6.22 -8.54
C ILE A 9 12.67 5.76 -7.19
N TYR A 10 13.21 4.66 -6.63
CA TYR A 10 12.78 4.16 -5.34
C TYR A 10 12.95 5.20 -4.23
N GLY A 11 14.09 5.91 -4.20
CA GLY A 11 14.36 6.96 -3.23
C GLY A 11 13.32 8.08 -3.27
N ARG A 12 12.94 8.56 -4.47
CA ARG A 12 11.93 9.60 -4.64
C ARG A 12 10.53 9.13 -4.24
N CYS A 13 10.16 7.92 -4.60
CA CYS A 13 8.88 7.33 -4.17
C CYS A 13 8.82 7.19 -2.64
N ARG A 14 9.89 6.72 -2.03
CA ARG A 14 10.01 6.57 -0.57
C ARG A 14 9.96 7.93 0.15
N GLU A 15 10.67 8.93 -0.36
CA GLU A 15 10.63 10.29 0.19
C GLU A 15 9.20 10.84 0.17
N ASN A 16 8.51 10.73 -0.97
CA ASN A 16 7.12 11.17 -1.09
C ASN A 16 6.20 10.40 -0.12
N PHE A 17 6.39 9.09 0.00
CA PHE A 17 5.62 8.27 0.93
C PHE A 17 5.75 8.79 2.36
N PHE A 18 6.97 8.97 2.87
CA PHE A 18 7.18 9.46 4.23
C PHE A 18 6.68 10.89 4.43
N ARG A 19 6.89 11.80 3.47
CA ARG A 19 6.31 13.15 3.53
C ARG A 19 4.78 13.10 3.68
N SER A 20 4.12 12.26 2.90
CA SER A 20 2.66 12.09 2.94
C SER A 20 2.18 11.48 4.26
N VAL A 21 2.88 10.46 4.78
CA VAL A 21 2.57 9.85 6.08
C VAL A 21 2.67 10.88 7.19
N PHE A 22 3.80 11.57 7.29
CA PHE A 22 4.02 12.55 8.38
C PHE A 22 3.09 13.75 8.27
N PHE A 23 2.76 14.21 7.06
CA PHE A 23 1.73 15.23 6.88
C PHE A 23 0.39 14.78 7.45
N ARG A 24 -0.09 13.59 7.09
CA ARG A 24 -1.38 13.06 7.59
C ARG A 24 -1.40 12.89 9.10
N ILE A 25 -0.31 12.43 9.70
CA ILE A 25 -0.17 12.28 11.15
C ILE A 25 -0.21 13.65 11.84
N ARG A 26 0.56 14.61 11.36
CA ARG A 26 0.63 15.96 11.91
C ARG A 26 -0.71 16.68 11.84
N GLU A 27 -1.35 16.62 10.68
CA GLU A 27 -2.65 17.27 10.45
C GLU A 27 -3.84 16.44 10.98
N ARG A 28 -3.55 15.28 11.62
CA ARG A 28 -4.58 14.36 12.15
C ARG A 28 -5.64 13.96 11.11
N VAL A 29 -5.24 13.82 9.86
CA VAL A 29 -6.15 13.44 8.78
C VAL A 29 -6.80 12.10 9.10
N GLY A 30 -8.13 12.07 9.08
CA GLY A 30 -8.90 10.87 9.41
C GLY A 30 -8.86 10.44 10.88
N ARG A 31 -8.22 11.21 11.78
CA ARG A 31 -8.01 10.89 13.20
C ARG A 31 -7.27 9.55 13.42
N LEU A 32 -6.34 9.24 12.52
CA LEU A 32 -5.54 8.03 12.56
C LEU A 32 -4.19 8.29 13.23
N SER A 33 -3.75 7.33 14.04
CA SER A 33 -2.39 7.28 14.57
C SER A 33 -1.42 6.77 13.49
N ALA A 34 -0.10 6.93 13.72
CA ALA A 34 0.92 6.42 12.81
C ALA A 34 0.78 4.91 12.56
N VAL A 35 0.53 4.15 13.62
CA VAL A 35 0.35 2.69 13.53
C VAL A 35 -0.87 2.32 12.70
N GLU A 36 -1.96 3.07 12.82
CA GLU A 36 -3.18 2.86 12.04
C GLU A 36 -2.97 3.20 10.56
N VAL A 37 -2.26 4.31 10.27
CA VAL A 37 -1.90 4.67 8.89
C VAL A 37 -1.09 3.56 8.23
N PHE A 38 -0.04 3.07 8.91
CA PHE A 38 0.78 1.97 8.38
C PHE A 38 -0.01 0.66 8.27
N SER A 39 -0.89 0.37 9.22
CA SER A 39 -1.74 -0.84 9.16
C SER A 39 -2.67 -0.83 7.94
N LEU A 40 -3.26 0.32 7.61
CA LEU A 40 -4.09 0.47 6.41
C LEU A 40 -3.30 0.24 5.13
N GLU A 41 -2.08 0.78 5.03
CA GLU A 41 -1.21 0.57 3.88
C GLU A 41 -0.78 -0.90 3.74
N VAL A 42 -0.52 -1.60 4.86
CA VAL A 42 -0.23 -3.04 4.84
C VAL A 42 -1.44 -3.84 4.34
N ILE A 43 -2.65 -3.57 4.84
CA ILE A 43 -3.87 -4.24 4.38
C ILE A 43 -4.06 -4.01 2.88
N ARG A 44 -3.82 -2.80 2.39
CA ARG A 44 -3.90 -2.47 0.96
C ARG A 44 -2.90 -3.26 0.12
N ILE A 45 -1.64 -3.35 0.57
CA ILE A 45 -0.57 -4.06 -0.14
C ILE A 45 -0.85 -5.57 -0.19
N LEU A 46 -1.36 -6.14 0.89
CA LEU A 46 -1.71 -7.57 0.96
C LEU A 46 -3.01 -7.90 0.21
N GLY A 47 -3.78 -6.88 -0.18
CA GLY A 47 -5.04 -7.03 -0.89
C GLY A 47 -6.21 -7.32 0.04
N ARG A 48 -6.51 -8.57 0.32
CA ARG A 48 -7.60 -9.01 1.21
C ARG A 48 -7.06 -10.03 2.23
N PRO A 49 -6.16 -9.61 3.15
CA PRO A 49 -5.50 -10.54 4.06
C PRO A 49 -6.45 -11.03 5.15
N THR A 50 -6.17 -12.20 5.69
CA THR A 50 -6.69 -12.62 6.98
C THR A 50 -5.97 -11.88 8.11
N ILE A 51 -6.51 -11.92 9.34
CA ILE A 51 -5.84 -11.35 10.52
C ILE A 51 -4.49 -12.04 10.74
N SER A 52 -4.40 -13.34 10.50
CA SER A 52 -3.16 -14.13 10.64
C SER A 52 -2.08 -13.69 9.65
N GLU A 53 -2.44 -13.46 8.39
CA GLU A 53 -1.51 -12.95 7.37
C GLU A 53 -1.03 -11.54 7.70
N PHE A 54 -1.95 -10.67 8.12
CA PHE A 54 -1.60 -9.33 8.58
C PHE A 54 -0.66 -9.37 9.80
N ALA A 55 -0.97 -10.19 10.82
CA ALA A 55 -0.13 -10.34 12.01
C ALA A 55 1.28 -10.82 11.66
N ARG A 56 1.39 -11.80 10.77
CA ARG A 56 2.68 -12.33 10.29
C ARG A 56 3.47 -11.26 9.56
N PHE A 57 2.83 -10.49 8.67
CA PHE A 57 3.49 -9.45 7.90
C PHE A 57 4.09 -8.36 8.80
N ILE A 58 3.36 -7.90 9.82
CA ILE A 58 3.84 -6.84 10.72
C ILE A 58 4.64 -7.36 11.93
N GLY A 59 4.81 -8.67 12.07
CA GLY A 59 5.62 -9.28 13.13
C GLY A 59 5.03 -9.14 14.54
N VAL A 60 3.71 -9.25 14.69
CA VAL A 60 3.03 -9.19 15.99
C VAL A 60 2.22 -10.45 16.28
N SER A 61 1.80 -10.62 17.53
CA SER A 61 0.87 -11.70 17.92
C SER A 61 -0.50 -11.51 17.28
N GLN A 62 -1.26 -12.61 17.17
CA GLN A 62 -2.64 -12.59 16.68
C GLN A 62 -3.52 -11.61 17.50
N SER A 63 -3.38 -11.62 18.83
CA SER A 63 -4.10 -10.70 19.71
C SER A 63 -3.71 -9.23 19.49
N GLY A 64 -2.41 -8.97 19.29
CA GLY A 64 -1.90 -7.65 18.99
C GLY A 64 -2.41 -7.12 17.63
N ALA A 65 -2.50 -7.99 16.62
CA ALA A 65 -3.11 -7.67 15.33
C ALA A 65 -4.60 -7.37 15.49
N THR A 66 -5.34 -8.24 16.19
CA THR A 66 -6.78 -8.06 16.43
C THR A 66 -7.07 -6.71 17.09
N TYR A 67 -6.31 -6.32 18.11
CA TYR A 67 -6.47 -5.03 18.78
C TYR A 67 -6.31 -3.84 17.81
N LYS A 68 -5.32 -3.91 16.91
CA LYS A 68 -5.09 -2.86 15.90
C LYS A 68 -6.24 -2.79 14.89
N ILE A 69 -6.72 -3.95 14.45
CA ILE A 69 -7.83 -4.05 13.50
C ILE A 69 -9.15 -3.57 14.13
N ASP A 70 -9.42 -3.92 15.40
CA ASP A 70 -10.61 -3.43 16.11
C ASP A 70 -10.68 -1.90 16.16
N SER A 71 -9.54 -1.23 16.32
CA SER A 71 -9.48 0.23 16.27
C SER A 71 -9.84 0.77 14.90
N LEU A 72 -9.31 0.19 13.82
CA LEU A 72 -9.60 0.59 12.44
C LEU A 72 -11.05 0.29 12.05
N GLU A 73 -11.61 -0.82 12.52
CA GLU A 73 -13.00 -1.20 12.29
C GLU A 73 -13.96 -0.25 13.00
N ARG A 74 -13.71 0.10 14.27
CA ARG A 74 -14.50 1.11 14.99
C ARG A 74 -14.46 2.49 14.31
N LYS A 75 -13.34 2.83 13.70
CA LYS A 75 -13.19 4.07 12.93
C LYS A 75 -13.79 3.97 11.53
N GLY A 76 -14.22 2.79 11.10
CA GLY A 76 -14.90 2.55 9.84
C GLY A 76 -13.99 2.45 8.62
N TYR A 77 -12.68 2.25 8.77
CA TYR A 77 -11.72 2.13 7.66
C TYR A 77 -11.57 0.69 7.16
N VAL A 78 -11.83 -0.28 8.03
CA VAL A 78 -11.74 -1.70 7.74
C VAL A 78 -13.04 -2.37 8.16
N ARG A 79 -13.44 -3.40 7.43
CA ARG A 79 -14.49 -4.34 7.86
C ARG A 79 -13.96 -5.77 7.75
N ARG A 80 -14.54 -6.66 8.53
CA ARG A 80 -14.30 -8.11 8.45
C ARG A 80 -15.36 -8.75 7.57
N GLU A 81 -14.91 -9.60 6.65
CA GLU A 81 -15.77 -10.46 5.87
C GLU A 81 -15.45 -11.91 6.17
N LEU A 82 -16.45 -12.70 6.56
CA LEU A 82 -16.27 -14.12 6.81
C LEU A 82 -15.83 -14.85 5.54
N SER A 83 -14.92 -15.79 5.69
CA SER A 83 -14.54 -16.69 4.62
C SER A 83 -15.69 -17.64 4.30
N ASN A 84 -15.98 -17.78 2.99
CA ASN A 84 -16.98 -18.77 2.54
C ASN A 84 -16.46 -20.22 2.67
N GLN A 85 -15.14 -20.42 2.78
CA GLN A 85 -14.51 -21.74 2.85
C GLN A 85 -14.26 -22.18 4.29
N ASP A 86 -13.84 -21.27 5.16
CA ASP A 86 -13.66 -21.53 6.58
C ASP A 86 -14.28 -20.40 7.41
N LYS A 87 -15.39 -20.69 8.08
CA LYS A 87 -16.11 -19.74 8.95
C LYS A 87 -15.29 -19.25 10.15
N ARG A 88 -14.12 -19.84 10.40
CA ARG A 88 -13.19 -19.42 11.47
C ARG A 88 -12.24 -18.32 11.01
N GLU A 89 -12.14 -18.10 9.70
CA GLU A 89 -11.31 -17.05 9.14
C GLU A 89 -12.15 -15.85 8.67
N SER A 90 -11.61 -14.67 8.91
CA SER A 90 -12.16 -13.42 8.43
C SER A 90 -11.12 -12.68 7.61
N TYR A 91 -11.53 -12.17 6.47
CA TYR A 91 -10.74 -11.30 5.62
C TYR A 91 -10.90 -9.85 6.04
N LEU A 92 -9.81 -9.10 5.99
CA LEU A 92 -9.78 -7.67 6.20
C LEU A 92 -10.02 -6.95 4.87
N VAL A 93 -11.06 -6.14 4.81
CA VAL A 93 -11.46 -5.42 3.62
C VAL A 93 -11.49 -3.92 3.92
N LEU A 94 -10.82 -3.15 3.08
CA LEU A 94 -10.86 -1.68 3.14
C LEU A 94 -12.25 -1.18 2.73
N THR A 95 -12.71 -0.12 3.36
CA THR A 95 -14.05 0.45 3.15
C THR A 95 -14.03 1.64 2.20
N GLU A 96 -15.20 2.10 1.77
CA GLU A 96 -15.33 3.35 1.02
C GLU A 96 -14.75 4.56 1.76
N LYS A 97 -14.76 4.53 3.09
CA LYS A 97 -14.12 5.57 3.91
C LYS A 97 -12.60 5.60 3.71
N TYR A 98 -11.97 4.43 3.55
CA TYR A 98 -10.55 4.36 3.18
C TYR A 98 -10.33 4.90 1.76
N GLU A 99 -11.19 4.55 0.81
CA GLU A 99 -11.09 5.08 -0.56
C GLU A 99 -11.18 6.61 -0.59
N ALA A 100 -12.09 7.19 0.18
CA ALA A 100 -12.21 8.64 0.33
C ALA A 100 -11.01 9.27 1.05
N TYR A 101 -10.38 8.53 1.98
CA TYR A 101 -9.12 8.93 2.63
C TYR A 101 -7.95 8.93 1.63
N GLY A 102 -7.98 8.05 0.64
CA GLY A 102 -6.99 7.89 -0.40
C GLY A 102 -5.72 7.14 0.05
N SER A 103 -5.18 6.32 -0.84
CA SER A 103 -3.90 5.65 -0.58
C SER A 103 -2.75 6.66 -0.56
N ILE A 104 -1.74 6.38 0.27
CA ILE A 104 -0.56 7.24 0.34
C ILE A 104 0.25 7.13 -0.95
N GLY A 105 0.48 8.26 -1.58
CA GLY A 105 1.30 8.36 -2.79
C GLY A 105 0.56 8.19 -4.11
N SER A 106 -0.72 7.81 -4.13
CA SER A 106 -1.49 7.69 -5.39
C SER A 106 -1.48 8.98 -6.22
N ASP A 107 -1.78 10.11 -5.60
CA ASP A 107 -1.78 11.42 -6.26
C ASP A 107 -0.40 11.82 -6.80
N TYR A 108 0.66 11.43 -6.11
CA TYR A 108 2.02 11.68 -6.57
C TYR A 108 2.32 10.90 -7.84
N VAL A 109 1.99 9.61 -7.85
CA VAL A 109 2.21 8.74 -9.03
C VAL A 109 1.38 9.24 -10.21
N SER A 110 0.12 9.63 -10.01
CA SER A 110 -0.74 10.18 -11.05
C SER A 110 -0.14 11.45 -11.67
N ARG A 111 0.29 12.41 -10.83
CA ARG A 111 0.93 13.64 -11.32
C ARG A 111 2.25 13.37 -12.07
N VAL A 112 3.04 12.39 -11.63
CA VAL A 112 4.26 12.00 -12.35
C VAL A 112 3.91 11.39 -13.70
N ALA A 113 2.89 10.52 -13.76
CA ALA A 113 2.42 9.93 -15.01
C ALA A 113 1.90 10.99 -16.00
N GLU A 114 1.10 11.96 -15.55
CA GLU A 114 0.64 13.10 -16.36
C GLU A 114 1.82 13.86 -16.97
N ARG A 115 2.81 14.21 -16.15
CA ARG A 115 4.00 14.92 -16.63
C ARG A 115 4.84 14.11 -17.61
N ILE A 116 4.88 12.80 -17.48
CA ILE A 116 5.52 11.91 -18.45
C ILE A 116 4.75 11.95 -19.78
N CYS A 117 3.42 11.86 -19.75
CA CYS A 117 2.58 11.94 -20.94
C CYS A 117 2.71 13.30 -21.67
N GLU A 118 2.93 14.39 -20.91
CA GLU A 118 3.16 15.71 -21.50
C GLU A 118 4.58 15.86 -22.11
N ALA A 119 5.58 15.21 -21.54
CA ALA A 119 6.98 15.36 -21.91
C ALA A 119 7.43 14.44 -23.05
N PHE A 120 6.73 13.34 -23.29
CA PHE A 120 7.12 12.31 -24.26
C PHE A 120 6.04 12.06 -25.30
N ALA A 121 6.48 11.61 -26.49
CA ALA A 121 5.55 11.23 -27.56
C ALA A 121 4.73 9.96 -27.16
N PRO A 122 3.50 9.77 -27.66
CA PRO A 122 2.64 8.67 -27.28
C PRO A 122 3.24 7.27 -27.46
N ASP A 123 4.03 7.07 -28.50
CA ASP A 123 4.74 5.81 -28.78
C ASP A 123 5.85 5.54 -27.73
N GLN A 124 6.53 6.60 -27.29
CA GLN A 124 7.54 6.51 -26.21
C GLN A 124 6.87 6.19 -24.86
N VAL A 125 5.73 6.82 -24.55
CA VAL A 125 4.95 6.53 -23.34
C VAL A 125 4.51 5.05 -23.34
N LYS A 126 3.96 4.57 -24.46
CA LYS A 126 3.57 3.16 -24.59
C LYS A 126 4.75 2.21 -24.38
N LYS A 127 5.89 2.52 -24.98
CA LYS A 127 7.11 1.71 -24.80
C LYS A 127 7.59 1.71 -23.35
N LEU A 128 7.54 2.86 -22.68
CA LEU A 128 7.88 3.01 -21.27
C LEU A 128 6.95 2.16 -20.39
N GLU A 129 5.64 2.18 -20.65
CA GLU A 129 4.64 1.40 -19.93
C GLU A 129 4.94 -0.12 -20.04
N GLU A 130 5.22 -0.62 -21.25
CA GLU A 130 5.60 -2.02 -21.48
C GLU A 130 6.85 -2.43 -20.69
N LEU A 131 7.88 -1.56 -20.69
CA LEU A 131 9.13 -1.80 -19.96
C LEU A 131 8.91 -1.77 -18.45
N LEU A 132 8.19 -0.79 -17.94
CA LEU A 132 7.85 -0.70 -16.51
C LEU A 132 7.00 -1.89 -16.05
N GLY A 133 6.06 -2.35 -16.88
CA GLY A 133 5.30 -3.57 -16.60
C GLY A 133 6.20 -4.80 -16.45
N SER A 134 7.26 -4.90 -17.25
CA SER A 134 8.26 -5.97 -17.11
C SER A 134 9.08 -5.82 -15.81
N VAL A 135 9.50 -4.60 -15.48
CA VAL A 135 10.21 -4.30 -14.22
C VAL A 135 9.35 -4.69 -13.01
N CYS A 136 8.04 -4.38 -13.01
CA CYS A 136 7.14 -4.76 -11.94
C CYS A 136 7.08 -6.30 -11.75
N ARG A 137 7.11 -7.08 -12.84
CA ARG A 137 7.14 -8.54 -12.75
C ARG A 137 8.42 -9.05 -12.08
N GLU A 138 9.57 -8.51 -12.47
CA GLU A 138 10.86 -8.87 -11.84
C GLU A 138 10.89 -8.50 -10.34
N MET A 139 10.38 -7.33 -9.98
CA MET A 139 10.28 -6.92 -8.57
C MET A 139 9.34 -7.84 -7.77
N THR A 140 8.25 -8.31 -8.37
CA THR A 140 7.34 -9.25 -7.72
C THR A 140 8.02 -10.60 -7.48
N ALA A 141 8.78 -11.11 -8.46
CA ALA A 141 9.55 -12.33 -8.33
C ALA A 141 10.62 -12.24 -7.23
N GLU A 142 11.32 -11.11 -7.14
CA GLU A 142 12.32 -10.86 -6.09
C GLU A 142 11.67 -10.82 -4.70
N ASN A 143 10.52 -10.18 -4.55
CA ASN A 143 9.80 -10.12 -3.27
C ASN A 143 9.30 -11.49 -2.82
N ALA A 144 8.87 -12.35 -3.76
CA ALA A 144 8.43 -13.71 -3.43
C ALA A 144 9.57 -14.62 -2.91
N ASN A 145 10.81 -14.33 -3.27
CA ASN A 145 12.00 -15.07 -2.85
C ASN A 145 12.57 -14.62 -1.49
N ARG A 146 12.05 -13.53 -0.90
CA ARG A 146 12.52 -13.06 0.40
C ARG A 146 11.83 -13.84 1.52
N PRO A 147 12.58 -14.40 2.48
CA PRO A 147 12.00 -14.96 3.68
C PRO A 147 11.31 -13.83 4.47
N MET A 148 10.08 -14.08 4.87
CA MET A 148 9.34 -13.22 5.81
C MET A 148 9.82 -13.46 7.23
#